data_a689a77b382edd03f0f9bd8c73ce6106
#
_entry.id   a689a77b382edd03f0f9bd8c73ce6106
#
_cell.length_a   1.000
_cell.length_b   1.000
_cell.length_c   1.000
_cell.angle_alpha   90.00
_cell.angle_beta   90.00
_cell.angle_gamma   90.00
#
_symmetry.space_group_name_H-M   'P 1'
#
loop_
_entity.id
_entity.type
_entity.pdbx_description
1 polymer ?
#
loop_
_entity_poly.entity_id
_entity_poly.type
_entity_poly.pdbx_seq_one_letter_code
_entity_poly.pdbx_strand_id
1 'polypeptide(L)'
;MEYKRFKTRQIKVGDVLIGGDAPISVQSMLFTKTRDIEGSLEQLNRLYFTGANIVRLACLDMADARALKEIKAKSPLPLIVDIHFNHNLAVFCAEFIDGVRINPGNIGSKENVKEVVKACKERGIPIRIGVNHGSIEKEFSDKYGYGVDAMLESALYNIKFLEDLDFFDIKISMKTSDAQKTIEAYERLRPLCDYPFHLGVTEAGTKFHSTIKSSIALGNLLLKGIGDTMRVSMTGELEEEIKVARAILQDSGVQKSGVNIISCPTCGRIQSDLISAIKIVEEKTKHIKEPLNISVMGCVVNALGEAKGADVAIAFGKNQGLVIRHGEVVAKLKENELVDRFLAEVEDEVKSREIKE
;
A
#
# COMPACT_ATOMS: atom_id res chain seq x y z
N MET A 1 4.40 22.37 -3.38
CA MET A 1 5.57 21.89 -2.62
C MET A 1 6.03 20.62 -3.32
N GLU A 2 7.28 20.54 -3.73
CA GLU A 2 7.80 19.32 -4.36
C GLU A 2 7.90 18.22 -3.32
N TYR A 3 7.34 17.03 -3.60
CA TYR A 3 7.41 15.88 -2.70
C TYR A 3 8.86 15.41 -2.57
N LYS A 4 9.37 15.37 -1.34
CA LYS A 4 10.72 14.91 -1.05
C LYS A 4 10.68 13.80 -0.01
N ARG A 5 10.98 12.56 -0.44
CA ARG A 5 11.08 11.41 0.46
C ARG A 5 12.43 11.41 1.18
N PHE A 6 12.43 10.98 2.44
CA PHE A 6 13.67 10.66 3.14
C PHE A 6 14.42 9.54 2.42
N LYS A 7 15.69 9.76 2.17
CA LYS A 7 16.54 8.73 1.55
C LYS A 7 16.83 7.61 2.54
N THR A 8 16.45 6.39 2.18
CA THR A 8 16.68 5.19 2.96
C THR A 8 17.62 4.24 2.23
N ARG A 9 18.19 3.25 2.94
CA ARG A 9 18.88 2.13 2.30
C ARG A 9 17.92 1.41 1.36
N GLN A 10 18.42 0.88 0.29
CA GLN A 10 17.63 0.07 -0.63
C GLN A 10 17.85 -1.42 -0.32
N ILE A 11 16.74 -2.14 -0.17
CA ILE A 11 16.72 -3.61 -0.04
C ILE A 11 15.87 -4.20 -1.16
N LYS A 12 15.91 -5.51 -1.32
CA LYS A 12 15.18 -6.22 -2.38
C LYS A 12 14.34 -7.36 -1.79
N VAL A 13 13.07 -7.44 -2.19
CA VAL A 13 12.16 -8.55 -1.87
C VAL A 13 11.74 -9.20 -3.18
N GLY A 14 12.30 -10.34 -3.52
CA GLY A 14 12.16 -10.90 -4.86
C GLY A 14 12.75 -9.96 -5.90
N ASP A 15 11.95 -9.48 -6.82
CA ASP A 15 12.29 -8.48 -7.85
C ASP A 15 11.90 -7.05 -7.46
N VAL A 16 11.20 -6.87 -6.33
CA VAL A 16 10.73 -5.56 -5.86
C VAL A 16 11.79 -4.85 -5.03
N LEU A 17 12.25 -3.70 -5.49
CA LEU A 17 13.13 -2.78 -4.74
C LEU A 17 12.31 -2.00 -3.71
N ILE A 18 12.86 -1.81 -2.51
CA ILE A 18 12.24 -1.08 -1.41
C ILE A 18 13.27 -0.11 -0.82
N GLY A 19 12.89 1.13 -0.62
CA GLY A 19 13.79 2.19 -0.15
C GLY A 19 14.57 2.86 -1.28
N GLY A 20 15.47 3.75 -0.93
CA GLY A 20 16.15 4.59 -1.92
C GLY A 20 15.16 5.41 -2.75
N ASP A 21 15.32 5.36 -4.05
CA ASP A 21 14.44 6.05 -5.01
C ASP A 21 13.34 5.13 -5.59
N ALA A 22 13.26 3.87 -5.12
CA ALA A 22 12.24 2.93 -5.61
C ALA A 22 10.81 3.40 -5.29
N PRO A 23 9.82 3.13 -6.15
CA PRO A 23 8.41 3.43 -5.87
C PRO A 23 7.95 2.78 -4.55
N ILE A 24 7.03 3.43 -3.85
CA ILE A 24 6.47 2.85 -2.62
C ILE A 24 5.63 1.63 -2.96
N SER A 25 6.02 0.47 -2.42
CA SER A 25 5.35 -0.78 -2.68
C SER A 25 4.14 -1.01 -1.78
N VAL A 26 3.06 -1.55 -2.36
CA VAL A 26 1.86 -1.95 -1.63
C VAL A 26 1.91 -3.46 -1.36
N GLN A 27 1.83 -3.81 -0.09
CA GLN A 27 1.81 -5.20 0.38
C GLN A 27 0.42 -5.58 0.88
N SER A 28 -0.01 -6.83 0.66
CA SER A 28 -1.15 -7.46 1.34
C SER A 28 -0.73 -8.68 2.14
N MET A 29 -1.69 -9.36 2.75
CA MET A 29 -1.47 -10.60 3.48
C MET A 29 -2.67 -11.51 3.28
N LEU A 30 -2.43 -12.75 2.88
CA LEU A 30 -3.51 -13.73 2.70
C LEU A 30 -4.22 -14.05 4.02
N PHE A 31 -5.51 -14.32 3.95
CA PHE A 31 -6.31 -14.85 5.04
C PHE A 31 -6.56 -16.36 4.91
N THR A 32 -6.42 -16.94 3.71
CA THR A 32 -6.45 -18.38 3.50
C THR A 32 -5.34 -19.06 4.30
N LYS A 33 -5.63 -20.22 4.88
CA LYS A 33 -4.60 -21.02 5.55
C LYS A 33 -3.53 -21.41 4.54
N THR A 34 -2.27 -21.19 4.84
CA THR A 34 -1.16 -21.40 3.91
C THR A 34 -1.08 -22.83 3.37
N ARG A 35 -1.51 -23.82 4.14
CA ARG A 35 -1.60 -25.22 3.68
C ARG A 35 -2.66 -25.49 2.61
N ASP A 36 -3.60 -24.56 2.41
CA ASP A 36 -4.53 -24.56 1.28
C ASP A 36 -3.85 -23.86 0.10
N ILE A 37 -3.16 -24.65 -0.71
CA ILE A 37 -2.34 -24.17 -1.81
C ILE A 37 -3.22 -23.54 -2.90
N GLU A 38 -4.33 -24.17 -3.27
CA GLU A 38 -5.22 -23.69 -4.33
C GLU A 38 -5.88 -22.37 -3.95
N GLY A 39 -6.46 -22.28 -2.75
CA GLY A 39 -7.06 -21.06 -2.24
C GLY A 39 -6.03 -19.92 -2.06
N SER A 40 -4.80 -20.27 -1.66
CA SER A 40 -3.71 -19.27 -1.58
C SER A 40 -3.31 -18.73 -2.94
N LEU A 41 -3.20 -19.58 -3.96
CA LEU A 41 -2.87 -19.16 -5.34
C LEU A 41 -4.01 -18.35 -5.97
N GLU A 42 -5.26 -18.69 -5.69
CA GLU A 42 -6.41 -17.88 -6.13
C GLU A 42 -6.33 -16.45 -5.55
N GLN A 43 -6.13 -16.32 -4.23
CA GLN A 43 -5.97 -15.01 -3.60
C GLN A 43 -4.76 -14.24 -4.12
N LEU A 44 -3.63 -14.91 -4.37
CA LEU A 44 -2.44 -14.29 -4.95
C LEU A 44 -2.72 -13.71 -6.34
N ASN A 45 -3.42 -14.45 -7.20
CA ASN A 45 -3.80 -13.98 -8.52
C ASN A 45 -4.74 -12.77 -8.44
N ARG A 46 -5.76 -12.80 -7.57
CA ARG A 46 -6.66 -11.66 -7.34
C ARG A 46 -5.89 -10.42 -6.91
N LEU A 47 -4.96 -10.56 -5.97
CA LEU A 47 -4.11 -9.48 -5.50
C LEU A 47 -3.15 -8.95 -6.59
N TYR A 48 -2.58 -9.83 -7.41
CA TYR A 48 -1.75 -9.44 -8.53
C TYR A 48 -2.51 -8.54 -9.52
N PHE A 49 -3.71 -8.95 -9.93
CA PHE A 49 -4.54 -8.16 -10.84
C PHE A 49 -5.07 -6.86 -10.21
N THR A 50 -5.18 -6.80 -8.87
CA THR A 50 -5.56 -5.57 -8.16
C THR A 50 -4.38 -4.61 -7.97
N GLY A 51 -3.15 -5.06 -8.25
CA GLY A 51 -1.95 -4.23 -8.19
C GLY A 51 -1.17 -4.28 -6.88
N ALA A 52 -1.26 -5.38 -6.12
CA ALA A 52 -0.31 -5.64 -5.03
C ALA A 52 1.10 -5.84 -5.60
N ASN A 53 2.12 -5.42 -4.86
CA ASN A 53 3.52 -5.62 -5.25
C ASN A 53 4.16 -6.81 -4.52
N ILE A 54 3.75 -7.07 -3.28
CA ILE A 54 4.32 -8.10 -2.40
C ILE A 54 3.18 -8.69 -1.59
N VAL A 55 3.24 -9.98 -1.30
CA VAL A 55 2.26 -10.63 -0.43
C VAL A 55 2.95 -11.35 0.72
N ARG A 56 2.32 -11.31 1.90
CA ARG A 56 2.76 -12.01 3.10
C ARG A 56 1.82 -13.17 3.42
N LEU A 57 2.39 -14.30 3.82
CA LEU A 57 1.67 -15.48 4.29
C LEU A 57 2.09 -15.85 5.71
N ALA A 58 1.15 -16.31 6.52
CA ALA A 58 1.43 -16.85 7.83
C ALA A 58 1.98 -18.27 7.70
N CYS A 59 2.94 -18.64 8.54
CA CYS A 59 3.45 -20.02 8.62
C CYS A 59 3.43 -20.46 10.08
N LEU A 60 2.52 -21.38 10.41
CA LEU A 60 2.26 -21.82 11.79
C LEU A 60 3.02 -23.11 12.12
N ASP A 61 3.26 -23.95 11.12
CA ASP A 61 3.92 -25.25 11.28
C ASP A 61 4.61 -25.71 9.99
N MET A 62 5.22 -26.90 10.03
CA MET A 62 5.93 -27.48 8.87
C MET A 62 5.01 -27.85 7.72
N ALA A 63 3.72 -28.06 7.94
CA ALA A 63 2.78 -28.31 6.84
C ALA A 63 2.58 -27.01 6.03
N ASP A 64 2.40 -25.88 6.71
CA ASP A 64 2.35 -24.57 6.06
C ASP A 64 3.67 -24.24 5.34
N ALA A 65 4.83 -24.53 5.96
CA ALA A 65 6.14 -24.27 5.37
C ALA A 65 6.37 -25.07 4.07
N ARG A 66 5.93 -26.32 4.02
CA ARG A 66 5.99 -27.14 2.79
C ARG A 66 5.05 -26.63 1.71
N ALA A 67 3.80 -26.30 2.08
CA ALA A 67 2.84 -25.70 1.14
C ALA A 67 3.36 -24.36 0.57
N LEU A 68 4.00 -23.55 1.42
CA LEU A 68 4.59 -22.27 1.01
C LEU A 68 5.65 -22.45 -0.09
N LYS A 69 6.41 -23.54 -0.07
CA LYS A 69 7.39 -23.85 -1.14
C LYS A 69 6.69 -24.07 -2.49
N GLU A 70 5.57 -24.78 -2.50
CA GLU A 70 4.78 -25.01 -3.71
C GLU A 70 4.07 -23.73 -4.20
N ILE A 71 3.52 -22.96 -3.26
CA ILE A 71 2.90 -21.66 -3.56
C ILE A 71 3.92 -20.72 -4.18
N LYS A 72 5.13 -20.63 -3.60
CA LYS A 72 6.20 -19.76 -4.09
C LYS A 72 6.59 -20.08 -5.53
N ALA A 73 6.65 -21.36 -5.89
CA ALA A 73 7.00 -21.78 -7.25
C ALA A 73 6.00 -21.34 -8.32
N LYS A 74 4.75 -21.03 -7.94
CA LYS A 74 3.65 -20.64 -8.84
C LYS A 74 3.16 -19.21 -8.64
N SER A 75 3.67 -18.50 -7.62
CA SER A 75 3.24 -17.15 -7.26
C SER A 75 3.66 -16.13 -8.32
N PRO A 76 2.75 -15.27 -8.80
CA PRO A 76 3.10 -14.15 -9.68
C PRO A 76 3.73 -12.97 -8.91
N LEU A 77 3.78 -13.03 -7.57
CA LEU A 77 4.25 -11.97 -6.70
C LEU A 77 5.35 -12.47 -5.77
N PRO A 78 6.29 -11.60 -5.37
CA PRO A 78 7.20 -11.88 -4.27
C PRO A 78 6.46 -12.16 -2.97
N LEU A 79 6.96 -13.16 -2.21
CA LEU A 79 6.34 -13.64 -0.99
C LEU A 79 7.21 -13.40 0.24
N ILE A 80 6.58 -12.93 1.31
CA ILE A 80 7.18 -12.80 2.64
C ILE A 80 6.50 -13.80 3.57
N VAL A 81 7.30 -14.57 4.31
CA VAL A 81 6.78 -15.43 5.37
C VAL A 81 6.70 -14.69 6.70
N ASP A 82 5.59 -14.87 7.41
CA ASP A 82 5.36 -14.32 8.75
C ASP A 82 5.52 -15.42 9.79
N ILE A 83 6.59 -15.33 10.57
CA ILE A 83 6.95 -16.35 11.56
C ILE A 83 6.77 -15.82 12.97
N HIS A 84 6.10 -16.62 13.78
CA HIS A 84 5.91 -16.44 15.21
C HIS A 84 6.37 -17.70 15.96
N PHE A 85 6.98 -17.53 17.12
CA PHE A 85 7.37 -18.56 18.09
C PHE A 85 8.40 -19.61 17.63
N ASN A 86 8.35 -20.11 16.42
CA ASN A 86 9.22 -21.19 15.95
C ASN A 86 10.19 -20.71 14.85
N HIS A 87 11.42 -20.37 15.25
CA HIS A 87 12.46 -19.89 14.35
C HIS A 87 12.87 -20.93 13.29
N ASN A 88 12.77 -22.26 13.56
CA ASN A 88 13.12 -23.29 12.59
C ASN A 88 12.27 -23.21 11.31
N LEU A 89 11.03 -22.71 11.41
CA LEU A 89 10.20 -22.45 10.24
C LEU A 89 10.78 -21.32 9.39
N ALA A 90 11.32 -20.27 10.03
CA ALA A 90 11.98 -19.17 9.31
C ALA A 90 13.24 -19.66 8.59
N VAL A 91 14.07 -20.47 9.26
CA VAL A 91 15.28 -21.07 8.68
C VAL A 91 14.91 -21.95 7.48
N PHE A 92 13.92 -22.83 7.61
CA PHE A 92 13.46 -23.67 6.51
C PHE A 92 12.91 -22.85 5.34
N CYS A 93 12.08 -21.85 5.61
CA CYS A 93 11.49 -21.02 4.56
C CYS A 93 12.50 -20.11 3.87
N ALA A 94 13.58 -19.68 4.54
CA ALA A 94 14.63 -18.85 3.97
C ALA A 94 15.25 -19.44 2.72
N GLU A 95 15.18 -20.76 2.53
CA GLU A 95 15.74 -21.42 1.34
C GLU A 95 15.03 -21.05 0.03
N PHE A 96 13.78 -20.60 0.06
CA PHE A 96 12.99 -20.39 -1.15
C PHE A 96 12.10 -19.14 -1.15
N ILE A 97 11.97 -18.45 0.00
CA ILE A 97 11.13 -17.25 0.14
C ILE A 97 11.90 -15.98 -0.22
N ASP A 98 11.19 -14.86 -0.47
CA ASP A 98 11.81 -13.59 -0.84
C ASP A 98 12.05 -12.65 0.35
N GLY A 99 11.58 -13.01 1.54
CA GLY A 99 11.82 -12.24 2.75
C GLY A 99 11.14 -12.86 3.95
N VAL A 100 11.65 -12.54 5.13
CA VAL A 100 11.13 -13.06 6.40
C VAL A 100 10.63 -11.91 7.27
N ARG A 101 9.47 -12.07 7.90
CA ARG A 101 9.03 -11.18 8.97
C ARG A 101 9.12 -11.90 10.30
N ILE A 102 9.83 -11.30 11.22
CA ILE A 102 9.85 -11.72 12.62
C ILE A 102 9.26 -10.63 13.52
N ASN A 103 8.70 -11.08 14.64
CA ASN A 103 8.35 -10.20 15.74
C ASN A 103 9.32 -10.50 16.88
N PRO A 104 10.19 -9.54 17.22
CA PRO A 104 11.19 -9.73 18.27
C PRO A 104 10.59 -10.18 19.61
N GLY A 105 9.41 -9.68 19.96
CA GLY A 105 8.73 -10.01 21.21
C GLY A 105 8.22 -11.45 21.32
N ASN A 106 8.27 -12.24 20.24
CA ASN A 106 7.73 -13.61 20.28
C ASN A 106 8.49 -14.66 19.45
N ILE A 107 9.62 -14.32 18.84
CA ILE A 107 10.41 -15.31 18.05
C ILE A 107 11.27 -16.23 18.93
N GLY A 108 11.39 -15.94 20.22
CA GLY A 108 12.17 -16.70 21.18
C GLY A 108 13.49 -16.03 21.59
N SER A 109 14.55 -16.83 21.79
CA SER A 109 15.83 -16.32 22.29
C SER A 109 16.63 -15.57 21.22
N LYS A 110 17.68 -14.87 21.66
CA LYS A 110 18.67 -14.21 20.77
C LYS A 110 19.36 -15.22 19.84
N GLU A 111 19.60 -16.43 20.34
CA GLU A 111 20.20 -17.52 19.58
C GLU A 111 19.33 -17.93 18.41
N ASN A 112 18.00 -18.01 18.63
CA ASN A 112 17.04 -18.28 17.58
C ASN A 112 17.07 -17.21 16.49
N VAL A 113 17.18 -15.94 16.88
CA VAL A 113 17.29 -14.82 15.92
C VAL A 113 18.60 -14.93 15.12
N LYS A 114 19.73 -15.31 15.74
CA LYS A 114 21.00 -15.51 15.05
C LYS A 114 20.91 -16.58 13.96
N GLU A 115 20.21 -17.68 14.21
CA GLU A 115 19.99 -18.73 13.21
C GLU A 115 19.16 -18.23 12.03
N VAL A 116 18.09 -17.48 12.29
CA VAL A 116 17.29 -16.83 11.23
C VAL A 116 18.11 -15.84 10.42
N VAL A 117 18.90 -14.98 11.08
CA VAL A 117 19.78 -14.01 10.43
C VAL A 117 20.81 -14.72 9.55
N LYS A 118 21.44 -15.79 10.06
CA LYS A 118 22.40 -16.59 9.30
C LYS A 118 21.77 -17.15 8.02
N ALA A 119 20.59 -17.78 8.12
CA ALA A 119 19.88 -18.35 6.98
C ALA A 119 19.50 -17.26 5.95
N CYS A 120 18.99 -16.11 6.42
CA CYS A 120 18.63 -14.99 5.53
C CYS A 120 19.89 -14.39 4.84
N LYS A 121 21.01 -14.24 5.57
CA LYS A 121 22.26 -13.73 5.04
C LYS A 121 22.84 -14.63 3.94
N GLU A 122 22.83 -15.94 4.15
CA GLU A 122 23.29 -16.95 3.18
C GLU A 122 22.47 -16.92 1.87
N ARG A 123 21.21 -16.50 1.93
CA ARG A 123 20.29 -16.42 0.78
C ARG A 123 20.12 -15.02 0.22
N GLY A 124 20.67 -13.99 0.86
CA GLY A 124 20.55 -12.60 0.45
C GLY A 124 19.10 -12.07 0.50
N ILE A 125 18.30 -12.54 1.46
CA ILE A 125 16.91 -12.11 1.62
C ILE A 125 16.73 -11.22 2.86
N PRO A 126 15.87 -10.18 2.79
CA PRO A 126 15.70 -9.22 3.87
C PRO A 126 14.85 -9.76 5.03
N ILE A 127 15.14 -9.22 6.21
CA ILE A 127 14.34 -9.42 7.41
C ILE A 127 13.53 -8.16 7.72
N ARG A 128 12.21 -8.33 7.96
CA ARG A 128 11.40 -7.27 8.54
C ARG A 128 11.29 -7.44 10.04
N ILE A 129 11.80 -6.47 10.79
CA ILE A 129 11.55 -6.30 12.21
C ILE A 129 10.15 -5.70 12.35
N GLY A 130 9.23 -6.46 12.95
CA GLY A 130 7.83 -6.03 13.12
C GLY A 130 7.49 -5.79 14.58
N VAL A 131 7.64 -4.56 15.07
CA VAL A 131 7.22 -4.17 16.40
C VAL A 131 5.74 -3.77 16.38
N ASN A 132 4.92 -4.50 17.13
CA ASN A 132 3.51 -4.18 17.32
C ASN A 132 3.28 -3.82 18.80
N HIS A 133 2.47 -2.80 19.04
CA HIS A 133 2.15 -2.34 20.40
C HIS A 133 1.68 -3.46 21.32
N GLY A 134 0.89 -4.41 20.84
CA GLY A 134 0.36 -5.54 21.62
C GLY A 134 1.33 -6.69 21.89
N SER A 135 2.57 -6.63 21.37
CA SER A 135 3.56 -7.73 21.49
C SER A 135 4.99 -7.19 21.58
N ILE A 136 5.17 -6.14 22.36
CA ILE A 136 6.49 -5.60 22.72
C ILE A 136 7.16 -6.55 23.71
N GLU A 137 8.48 -6.71 23.65
CA GLU A 137 9.24 -7.50 24.61
C GLU A 137 9.03 -6.97 26.03
N LYS A 138 8.91 -7.89 26.99
CA LYS A 138 8.58 -7.59 28.38
C LYS A 138 9.57 -6.61 29.01
N GLU A 139 10.85 -6.73 28.69
CA GLU A 139 11.91 -5.84 29.23
C GLU A 139 11.68 -4.36 28.87
N PHE A 140 11.16 -4.08 27.65
CA PHE A 140 10.87 -2.70 27.23
C PHE A 140 9.54 -2.21 27.80
N SER A 141 8.50 -3.05 27.83
CA SER A 141 7.22 -2.68 28.41
C SER A 141 7.28 -2.48 29.93
N ASP A 142 8.09 -3.24 30.65
CA ASP A 142 8.31 -3.07 32.10
C ASP A 142 9.07 -1.77 32.42
N LYS A 143 10.02 -1.37 31.53
CA LYS A 143 10.84 -0.17 31.74
C LYS A 143 10.19 1.13 31.25
N TYR A 144 9.51 1.09 30.12
CA TYR A 144 8.99 2.28 29.43
C TYR A 144 7.45 2.35 29.39
N GLY A 145 6.76 1.34 29.94
CA GLY A 145 5.32 1.21 29.82
C GLY A 145 4.87 0.73 28.43
N TYR A 146 3.56 0.52 28.28
CA TYR A 146 2.97 0.17 26.97
C TYR A 146 2.74 1.45 26.16
N GLY A 147 3.70 1.81 25.30
CA GLY A 147 3.63 3.04 24.53
C GLY A 147 4.65 3.14 23.40
N VAL A 148 4.71 4.32 22.79
CA VAL A 148 5.64 4.61 21.69
C VAL A 148 7.10 4.51 22.16
N ASP A 149 7.40 4.89 23.40
CA ASP A 149 8.75 4.78 23.97
C ASP A 149 9.27 3.34 23.96
N ALA A 150 8.47 2.41 24.48
CA ALA A 150 8.82 0.99 24.46
C ALA A 150 8.97 0.43 23.04
N MET A 151 8.11 0.85 22.10
CA MET A 151 8.22 0.46 20.70
C MET A 151 9.50 0.97 20.06
N LEU A 152 9.87 2.22 20.34
CA LEU A 152 11.08 2.84 19.82
C LEU A 152 12.33 2.13 20.30
N GLU A 153 12.43 1.89 21.62
CA GLU A 153 13.55 1.19 22.22
C GLU A 153 13.67 -0.26 21.72
N SER A 154 12.54 -0.97 21.61
CA SER A 154 12.51 -2.32 21.00
C SER A 154 13.03 -2.29 19.56
N ALA A 155 12.57 -1.34 18.74
CA ALA A 155 13.00 -1.23 17.36
C ALA A 155 14.52 -0.96 17.26
N LEU A 156 15.04 0.02 18.02
CA LEU A 156 16.47 0.39 18.04
C LEU A 156 17.35 -0.76 18.54
N TYR A 157 16.92 -1.43 19.59
CA TYR A 157 17.63 -2.58 20.12
C TYR A 157 17.74 -3.71 19.07
N ASN A 158 16.64 -4.04 18.40
CA ASN A 158 16.66 -5.11 17.40
C ASN A 158 17.41 -4.71 16.13
N ILE A 159 17.39 -3.45 15.72
CA ILE A 159 18.25 -2.94 14.65
C ILE A 159 19.71 -3.18 15.01
N LYS A 160 20.13 -2.68 16.18
CA LYS A 160 21.49 -2.82 16.65
C LYS A 160 21.91 -4.29 16.77
N PHE A 161 21.02 -5.17 17.23
CA PHE A 161 21.29 -6.58 17.36
C PHE A 161 21.56 -7.25 15.99
N LEU A 162 20.81 -6.89 14.94
CA LEU A 162 21.05 -7.40 13.59
C LEU A 162 22.33 -6.82 12.98
N GLU A 163 22.62 -5.53 13.22
CA GLU A 163 23.87 -4.89 12.81
C GLU A 163 25.10 -5.54 13.46
N ASP A 164 25.02 -5.90 14.74
CA ASP A 164 26.09 -6.62 15.45
C ASP A 164 26.34 -8.04 14.87
N LEU A 165 25.38 -8.59 14.12
CA LEU A 165 25.51 -9.82 13.33
C LEU A 165 25.96 -9.56 11.87
N ASP A 166 26.36 -8.33 11.56
CA ASP A 166 26.73 -7.88 10.21
C ASP A 166 25.61 -8.17 9.19
N PHE A 167 24.35 -7.84 9.58
CA PHE A 167 23.17 -7.99 8.73
C PHE A 167 22.46 -6.64 8.57
N PHE A 168 22.35 -6.17 7.32
CA PHE A 168 21.86 -4.83 6.98
C PHE A 168 20.66 -4.81 6.04
N ASP A 169 20.21 -5.96 5.52
CA ASP A 169 19.02 -6.08 4.70
C ASP A 169 17.75 -6.07 5.58
N ILE A 170 17.57 -4.94 6.28
CA ILE A 170 16.56 -4.75 7.31
C ILE A 170 15.44 -3.84 6.80
N LYS A 171 14.21 -4.19 7.13
CA LYS A 171 13.02 -3.36 6.99
C LYS A 171 12.29 -3.29 8.33
N ILE A 172 11.73 -2.12 8.68
CA ILE A 172 11.15 -1.91 9.99
C ILE A 172 9.67 -1.56 9.88
N SER A 173 8.87 -2.10 10.79
CA SER A 173 7.49 -1.68 10.97
C SER A 173 7.16 -1.49 12.46
N MET A 174 6.54 -0.35 12.79
CA MET A 174 6.05 0.00 14.11
C MET A 174 4.56 0.30 14.02
N LYS A 175 3.73 -0.62 14.48
CA LYS A 175 2.29 -0.56 14.24
C LYS A 175 1.51 -0.54 15.54
N THR A 176 0.55 0.37 15.60
CA THR A 176 -0.48 0.44 16.64
C THR A 176 -1.87 0.42 16.00
N SER A 177 -2.92 0.24 16.80
CA SER A 177 -4.32 0.41 16.35
C SER A 177 -4.78 1.88 16.38
N ASP A 178 -3.91 2.78 16.86
CA ASP A 178 -4.12 4.22 16.96
C ASP A 178 -3.31 4.94 15.89
N ALA A 179 -3.97 5.81 15.13
CA ALA A 179 -3.32 6.53 14.03
C ALA A 179 -2.27 7.53 14.53
N GLN A 180 -2.55 8.26 15.62
CA GLN A 180 -1.64 9.27 16.18
C GLN A 180 -0.38 8.62 16.73
N LYS A 181 -0.51 7.56 17.52
CA LYS A 181 0.63 6.80 18.03
C LYS A 181 1.46 6.16 16.92
N THR A 182 0.80 5.70 15.85
CA THR A 182 1.50 5.18 14.67
C THR A 182 2.34 6.27 14.01
N ILE A 183 1.79 7.47 13.81
CA ILE A 183 2.52 8.62 13.27
C ILE A 183 3.71 8.94 14.15
N GLU A 184 3.49 9.14 15.46
CA GLU A 184 4.54 9.47 16.43
C GLU A 184 5.68 8.46 16.42
N ALA A 185 5.35 7.15 16.39
CA ALA A 185 6.35 6.09 16.38
C ALA A 185 7.31 6.18 15.19
N TYR A 186 6.77 6.35 13.97
CA TYR A 186 7.61 6.46 12.78
C TYR A 186 8.36 7.79 12.69
N GLU A 187 7.76 8.91 13.10
CA GLU A 187 8.43 10.22 13.13
C GLU A 187 9.62 10.23 14.07
N ARG A 188 9.46 9.62 15.24
CA ARG A 188 10.55 9.53 16.24
C ARG A 188 11.65 8.56 15.84
N LEU A 189 11.32 7.47 15.12
CA LEU A 189 12.32 6.53 14.63
C LEU A 189 13.09 7.07 13.42
N ARG A 190 12.46 7.88 12.55
CA ARG A 190 13.06 8.29 11.26
C ARG A 190 14.45 8.95 11.39
N PRO A 191 14.69 9.90 12.32
CA PRO A 191 16.01 10.51 12.46
C PRO A 191 17.09 9.59 13.07
N LEU A 192 16.71 8.41 13.57
CA LEU A 192 17.60 7.51 14.32
C LEU A 192 18.12 6.34 13.46
N CYS A 193 17.60 6.13 12.27
CA CYS A 193 18.08 5.10 11.36
C CYS A 193 17.73 5.41 9.89
N ASP A 194 18.45 4.81 8.96
CA ASP A 194 18.27 4.96 7.50
C ASP A 194 17.61 3.75 6.83
N TYR A 195 17.08 2.81 7.60
CA TYR A 195 16.39 1.63 7.07
C TYR A 195 15.02 1.97 6.48
N PRO A 196 14.55 1.22 5.46
CA PRO A 196 13.25 1.40 4.88
C PRO A 196 12.12 1.03 5.86
N PHE A 197 11.04 1.83 5.84
CA PHE A 197 9.88 1.65 6.71
C PHE A 197 8.71 1.02 5.98
N HIS A 198 8.12 0.00 6.63
CA HIS A 198 6.86 -0.60 6.22
C HIS A 198 5.71 -0.02 7.03
N LEU A 199 5.00 0.94 6.46
CA LEU A 199 3.91 1.64 7.12
C LEU A 199 2.65 0.78 7.24
N GLY A 200 1.86 1.04 8.28
CA GLY A 200 0.54 0.43 8.45
C GLY A 200 -0.03 0.67 9.83
N VAL A 201 -1.35 0.69 9.92
CA VAL A 201 -2.09 0.61 11.17
C VAL A 201 -2.50 -0.84 11.37
N THR A 202 -2.29 -1.41 12.57
CA THR A 202 -2.75 -2.77 12.87
C THR A 202 -4.15 -2.73 13.47
N GLU A 203 -4.94 -3.79 13.27
CA GLU A 203 -6.28 -3.91 13.87
C GLU A 203 -7.15 -2.66 13.62
N ALA A 204 -7.11 -2.15 12.39
CA ALA A 204 -7.72 -0.86 12.05
C ALA A 204 -9.26 -0.91 12.01
N GLY A 205 -9.86 -2.11 12.00
CA GLY A 205 -11.30 -2.33 12.07
C GLY A 205 -11.97 -2.59 10.72
N THR A 206 -13.25 -2.25 10.63
CA THR A 206 -14.06 -2.42 9.40
C THR A 206 -13.57 -1.53 8.26
N LYS A 207 -14.01 -1.81 7.03
CA LYS A 207 -13.63 -1.06 5.82
C LYS A 207 -13.69 0.46 6.03
N PHE A 208 -14.78 0.99 6.58
CA PHE A 208 -14.95 2.43 6.80
C PHE A 208 -13.91 2.99 7.77
N HIS A 209 -13.82 2.45 8.98
CA HIS A 209 -12.88 2.94 10.00
C HIS A 209 -11.42 2.68 9.63
N SER A 210 -11.13 1.55 9.00
CA SER A 210 -9.78 1.24 8.54
C SER A 210 -9.33 2.21 7.45
N THR A 211 -10.19 2.54 6.50
CA THR A 211 -9.89 3.55 5.47
C THR A 211 -9.53 4.89 6.11
N ILE A 212 -10.35 5.38 7.05
CA ILE A 212 -10.10 6.66 7.73
C ILE A 212 -8.79 6.62 8.52
N LYS A 213 -8.59 5.60 9.39
CA LYS A 213 -7.37 5.49 10.21
C LYS A 213 -6.12 5.38 9.35
N SER A 214 -6.17 4.56 8.31
CA SER A 214 -5.03 4.37 7.39
C SER A 214 -4.75 5.64 6.60
N SER A 215 -5.76 6.34 6.10
CA SER A 215 -5.57 7.61 5.39
C SER A 215 -4.94 8.67 6.29
N ILE A 216 -5.38 8.79 7.54
CA ILE A 216 -4.78 9.72 8.50
C ILE A 216 -3.32 9.36 8.80
N ALA A 217 -3.05 8.11 9.18
CA ALA A 217 -1.71 7.72 9.61
C ALA A 217 -0.73 7.65 8.45
N LEU A 218 -1.08 6.91 7.39
CA LEU A 218 -0.17 6.69 6.26
C LEU A 218 -0.05 7.95 5.40
N GLY A 219 -1.17 8.64 5.15
CA GLY A 219 -1.16 9.89 4.40
C GLY A 219 -0.30 10.97 5.09
N ASN A 220 -0.43 11.14 6.40
CA ASN A 220 0.41 12.08 7.17
C ASN A 220 1.91 11.74 7.03
N LEU A 221 2.29 10.47 7.23
CA LEU A 221 3.69 10.03 7.13
C LEU A 221 4.22 10.21 5.71
N LEU A 222 3.45 9.83 4.70
CA LEU A 222 3.81 9.99 3.30
C LEU A 222 4.03 11.44 2.93
N LEU A 223 3.13 12.35 3.31
CA LEU A 223 3.29 13.80 3.07
C LEU A 223 4.54 14.38 3.73
N LYS A 224 5.04 13.77 4.81
CA LYS A 224 6.31 14.10 5.45
C LYS A 224 7.52 13.37 4.85
N GLY A 225 7.33 12.63 3.76
CA GLY A 225 8.40 11.88 3.10
C GLY A 225 8.82 10.60 3.82
N ILE A 226 8.01 10.09 4.74
CA ILE A 226 8.30 8.89 5.53
C ILE A 226 7.52 7.69 4.97
N GLY A 227 8.24 6.62 4.59
CA GLY A 227 7.67 5.36 4.15
C GLY A 227 8.19 4.87 2.81
N ASP A 228 8.43 3.57 2.71
CA ASP A 228 9.02 2.90 1.55
C ASP A 228 8.16 1.73 1.05
N THR A 229 7.35 1.19 1.92
CA THR A 229 6.34 0.17 1.63
C THR A 229 5.18 0.30 2.61
N MET A 230 3.99 -0.14 2.25
CA MET A 230 2.82 0.02 3.10
C MET A 230 1.85 -1.14 3.00
N ARG A 231 1.02 -1.30 4.06
CA ARG A 231 -0.15 -2.16 4.05
C ARG A 231 -1.31 -1.47 4.77
N VAL A 232 -2.43 -1.37 4.10
CA VAL A 232 -3.73 -1.12 4.74
C VAL A 232 -4.25 -2.45 5.28
N SER A 233 -4.75 -2.47 6.51
CA SER A 233 -5.32 -3.68 7.14
C SER A 233 -6.78 -3.41 7.48
N MET A 234 -7.69 -4.24 6.97
CA MET A 234 -9.12 -4.12 7.27
C MET A 234 -9.79 -5.48 7.40
N THR A 235 -10.91 -5.52 8.13
CA THR A 235 -11.80 -6.67 8.10
C THR A 235 -12.66 -6.59 6.85
N GLY A 236 -12.32 -7.38 5.83
CA GLY A 236 -13.00 -7.36 4.53
C GLY A 236 -12.18 -8.02 3.42
N GLU A 237 -12.52 -7.71 2.18
CA GLU A 237 -11.84 -8.25 1.01
C GLU A 237 -10.43 -7.66 0.84
N LEU A 238 -9.47 -8.51 0.46
CA LEU A 238 -8.06 -8.11 0.32
C LEU A 238 -7.86 -7.06 -0.78
N GLU A 239 -8.64 -7.11 -1.84
CA GLU A 239 -8.59 -6.15 -2.93
C GLU A 239 -8.94 -4.73 -2.47
N GLU A 240 -9.80 -4.60 -1.47
CA GLU A 240 -10.12 -3.30 -0.89
C GLU A 240 -8.94 -2.71 -0.11
N GLU A 241 -8.12 -3.55 0.54
CA GLU A 241 -6.86 -3.09 1.15
C GLU A 241 -5.95 -2.44 0.10
N ILE A 242 -5.81 -3.07 -1.08
CA ILE A 242 -4.96 -2.57 -2.16
C ILE A 242 -5.52 -1.29 -2.76
N LYS A 243 -6.83 -1.24 -3.03
CA LYS A 243 -7.49 -0.04 -3.59
C LYS A 243 -7.30 1.16 -2.66
N VAL A 244 -7.54 0.98 -1.36
CA VAL A 244 -7.35 2.06 -0.37
C VAL A 244 -5.88 2.48 -0.28
N ALA A 245 -4.94 1.53 -0.29
CA ALA A 245 -3.52 1.84 -0.28
C ALA A 245 -3.09 2.65 -1.52
N ARG A 246 -3.56 2.26 -2.71
CA ARG A 246 -3.29 2.98 -3.95
C ARG A 246 -3.91 4.38 -3.95
N ALA A 247 -5.15 4.53 -3.47
CA ALA A 247 -5.79 5.83 -3.31
C ALA A 247 -4.99 6.75 -2.36
N ILE A 248 -4.52 6.23 -1.21
CA ILE A 248 -3.67 7.00 -0.30
C ILE A 248 -2.39 7.49 -0.98
N LEU A 249 -1.72 6.64 -1.78
CA LEU A 249 -0.51 7.03 -2.53
C LEU A 249 -0.80 8.10 -3.59
N GLN A 250 -1.92 7.98 -4.28
CA GLN A 250 -2.36 8.92 -5.32
C GLN A 250 -2.77 10.27 -4.70
N ASP A 251 -3.66 10.26 -3.70
CA ASP A 251 -4.22 11.48 -3.10
C ASP A 251 -3.20 12.23 -2.24
N SER A 252 -2.17 11.55 -1.73
CA SER A 252 -1.00 12.20 -1.11
C SER A 252 -0.01 12.80 -2.14
N GLY A 253 -0.22 12.58 -3.44
CA GLY A 253 0.66 13.06 -4.50
C GLY A 253 2.01 12.35 -4.59
N VAL A 254 2.20 11.28 -3.82
CA VAL A 254 3.47 10.54 -3.72
C VAL A 254 3.71 9.65 -4.94
N GLN A 255 2.66 9.04 -5.42
CA GLN A 255 2.71 8.17 -6.59
C GLN A 255 1.45 8.35 -7.42
N LYS A 256 1.61 8.91 -8.59
CA LYS A 256 0.51 9.05 -9.54
C LYS A 256 0.37 7.77 -10.34
N SER A 257 -0.82 7.18 -10.36
CA SER A 257 -1.14 5.99 -11.17
C SER A 257 -2.65 5.87 -11.31
N GLY A 258 -3.11 5.52 -12.52
CA GLY A 258 -4.52 5.36 -12.80
C GLY A 258 -5.31 6.69 -12.82
N VAL A 259 -6.62 6.57 -12.93
CA VAL A 259 -7.50 7.72 -13.08
C VAL A 259 -7.85 8.34 -11.73
N ASN A 260 -7.58 9.64 -11.59
CA ASN A 260 -8.08 10.45 -10.49
C ASN A 260 -9.37 11.15 -10.93
N ILE A 261 -10.48 10.84 -10.28
CA ILE A 261 -11.80 11.40 -10.61
C ILE A 261 -12.14 12.54 -9.66
N ILE A 262 -12.18 13.74 -10.21
CA ILE A 262 -12.63 14.94 -9.51
C ILE A 262 -14.13 15.11 -9.79
N SER A 263 -14.98 15.06 -8.76
CA SER A 263 -16.42 15.22 -8.91
C SER A 263 -16.99 16.21 -7.91
N CYS A 264 -18.01 16.97 -8.35
CA CYS A 264 -18.69 17.86 -7.44
C CYS A 264 -19.64 17.10 -6.49
N PRO A 265 -19.84 17.57 -5.25
CA PRO A 265 -20.88 17.03 -4.38
C PRO A 265 -22.26 17.35 -4.98
N THR A 266 -23.19 16.41 -4.86
CA THR A 266 -24.57 16.63 -5.29
C THR A 266 -25.22 17.78 -4.50
N CYS A 267 -25.66 18.84 -5.19
CA CYS A 267 -26.34 19.98 -4.59
C CYS A 267 -27.57 20.39 -5.42
N GLY A 268 -28.34 21.38 -4.97
CA GLY A 268 -29.57 21.84 -5.65
C GLY A 268 -29.35 22.42 -7.06
N ARG A 269 -28.13 22.54 -7.54
CA ARG A 269 -27.82 23.00 -8.92
C ARG A 269 -27.62 21.88 -9.91
N ILE A 270 -27.64 20.62 -9.46
CA ILE A 270 -27.42 19.46 -10.32
C ILE A 270 -28.43 19.40 -11.48
N GLN A 271 -27.98 19.05 -12.68
CA GLN A 271 -28.77 19.05 -13.91
C GLN A 271 -28.89 17.66 -14.55
N SER A 272 -28.36 16.62 -13.89
CA SER A 272 -28.30 15.25 -14.42
C SER A 272 -28.24 14.22 -13.29
N ASP A 273 -28.35 12.94 -13.61
CA ASP A 273 -28.03 11.85 -12.68
C ASP A 273 -26.49 11.67 -12.57
N LEU A 274 -25.85 12.59 -11.84
CA LEU A 274 -24.42 12.59 -11.64
C LEU A 274 -23.91 11.31 -10.96
N ILE A 275 -24.67 10.75 -10.02
CA ILE A 275 -24.27 9.55 -9.27
C ILE A 275 -24.12 8.37 -10.21
N SER A 276 -25.09 8.15 -11.10
CA SER A 276 -25.02 7.08 -12.10
C SER A 276 -23.90 7.34 -13.11
N ALA A 277 -23.71 8.57 -13.55
CA ALA A 277 -22.63 8.94 -14.48
C ALA A 277 -21.26 8.64 -13.87
N ILE A 278 -21.00 8.99 -12.60
CA ILE A 278 -19.74 8.71 -11.91
C ILE A 278 -19.49 7.21 -11.82
N LYS A 279 -20.49 6.40 -11.44
CA LYS A 279 -20.34 4.93 -11.39
C LYS A 279 -19.95 4.32 -12.73
N ILE A 280 -20.55 4.81 -13.82
CA ILE A 280 -20.20 4.37 -15.17
C ILE A 280 -18.76 4.75 -15.50
N VAL A 281 -18.35 5.97 -15.19
CA VAL A 281 -17.00 6.47 -15.42
C VAL A 281 -15.98 5.65 -14.62
N GLU A 282 -16.20 5.45 -13.31
CA GLU A 282 -15.33 4.62 -12.47
C GLU A 282 -15.15 3.21 -13.04
N GLU A 283 -16.25 2.55 -13.42
CA GLU A 283 -16.19 1.19 -13.94
C GLU A 283 -15.47 1.12 -15.30
N LYS A 284 -15.72 2.11 -16.17
CA LYS A 284 -15.14 2.14 -17.51
C LYS A 284 -13.68 2.58 -17.55
N THR A 285 -13.20 3.28 -16.53
CA THR A 285 -11.80 3.79 -16.47
C THR A 285 -10.90 2.99 -15.54
N LYS A 286 -11.40 2.01 -14.82
CA LYS A 286 -10.61 1.20 -13.84
C LYS A 286 -9.44 0.43 -14.45
N HIS A 287 -9.46 0.16 -15.75
CA HIS A 287 -8.39 -0.55 -16.47
C HIS A 287 -7.20 0.36 -16.81
N ILE A 288 -7.39 1.68 -16.79
CA ILE A 288 -6.37 2.67 -17.12
C ILE A 288 -5.35 2.73 -15.99
N LYS A 289 -4.08 2.50 -16.30
CA LYS A 289 -2.96 2.55 -15.35
C LYS A 289 -2.19 3.86 -15.42
N GLU A 290 -2.26 4.54 -16.52
CA GLU A 290 -1.63 5.83 -16.78
C GLU A 290 -2.21 6.90 -15.85
N PRO A 291 -1.36 7.79 -15.28
CA PRO A 291 -1.84 8.89 -14.46
C PRO A 291 -2.72 9.84 -15.27
N LEU A 292 -3.98 9.94 -14.92
CA LEU A 292 -4.95 10.80 -15.61
C LEU A 292 -5.86 11.50 -14.61
N ASN A 293 -6.03 12.81 -14.74
CA ASN A 293 -7.01 13.57 -13.97
C ASN A 293 -8.24 13.82 -14.82
N ILE A 294 -9.40 13.32 -14.40
CA ILE A 294 -10.67 13.57 -15.07
C ILE A 294 -11.65 14.29 -14.15
N SER A 295 -12.51 15.12 -14.70
CA SER A 295 -13.48 15.91 -13.93
C SER A 295 -14.89 15.62 -14.39
N VAL A 296 -15.80 15.33 -13.43
CA VAL A 296 -17.23 15.03 -13.69
C VAL A 296 -18.09 16.00 -12.89
N MET A 297 -18.64 17.02 -13.57
CA MET A 297 -19.37 18.14 -12.95
C MET A 297 -20.85 18.13 -13.29
N GLY A 298 -21.72 18.06 -12.27
CA GLY A 298 -23.16 18.02 -12.40
C GLY A 298 -23.84 19.35 -12.79
N CYS A 299 -23.07 20.44 -12.92
CA CYS A 299 -23.55 21.72 -13.44
C CYS A 299 -22.39 22.56 -13.99
N VAL A 300 -22.70 23.58 -14.80
CA VAL A 300 -21.69 24.44 -15.46
C VAL A 300 -21.00 25.46 -14.55
N VAL A 301 -21.49 25.65 -13.31
CA VAL A 301 -21.01 26.74 -12.44
C VAL A 301 -19.52 26.65 -12.12
N ASN A 302 -19.05 25.49 -11.69
CA ASN A 302 -17.63 25.27 -11.37
C ASN A 302 -16.89 24.49 -12.47
N ALA A 303 -17.61 24.01 -13.50
CA ALA A 303 -17.08 23.08 -14.47
C ALA A 303 -15.85 23.59 -15.22
N LEU A 304 -15.89 24.86 -15.69
CA LEU A 304 -14.78 25.45 -16.43
C LEU A 304 -13.55 25.70 -15.54
N GLY A 305 -13.74 25.94 -14.25
CA GLY A 305 -12.66 26.08 -13.28
C GLY A 305 -11.95 24.73 -13.02
N GLU A 306 -12.73 23.73 -12.72
CA GLU A 306 -12.23 22.36 -12.43
C GLU A 306 -11.66 21.70 -13.69
N ALA A 307 -12.21 21.99 -14.88
CA ALA A 307 -11.69 21.50 -16.15
C ALA A 307 -10.26 21.99 -16.48
N LYS A 308 -9.83 23.14 -15.92
CA LYS A 308 -8.46 23.63 -16.13
C LYS A 308 -7.39 22.77 -15.48
N GLY A 309 -7.75 22.03 -14.41
CA GLY A 309 -6.86 21.12 -13.71
C GLY A 309 -7.00 19.65 -14.14
N ALA A 310 -7.96 19.36 -15.04
CA ALA A 310 -8.21 18.03 -15.54
C ALA A 310 -7.71 17.86 -16.98
N ASP A 311 -7.28 16.66 -17.31
CA ASP A 311 -6.92 16.30 -18.70
C ASP A 311 -8.17 16.24 -19.58
N VAL A 312 -9.23 15.59 -19.06
CA VAL A 312 -10.55 15.53 -19.69
C VAL A 312 -11.64 15.81 -18.66
N ALA A 313 -12.63 16.60 -19.03
CA ALA A 313 -13.75 16.95 -18.17
C ALA A 313 -15.09 16.86 -18.87
N ILE A 314 -16.13 16.54 -18.10
CA ILE A 314 -17.53 16.58 -18.50
C ILE A 314 -18.31 17.52 -17.59
N ALA A 315 -19.12 18.38 -18.19
CA ALA A 315 -19.98 19.31 -17.48
C ALA A 315 -21.42 19.16 -17.91
N PHE A 316 -22.28 18.73 -17.01
CA PHE A 316 -23.71 18.62 -17.29
C PHE A 316 -24.40 19.97 -17.22
N GLY A 317 -25.38 20.20 -18.08
CA GLY A 317 -26.27 21.34 -18.10
C GLY A 317 -27.70 20.90 -18.43
N LYS A 318 -28.62 21.84 -18.53
CA LYS A 318 -30.04 21.53 -18.79
C LYS A 318 -30.23 20.91 -20.19
N ASN A 319 -30.52 19.59 -20.24
CA ASN A 319 -30.69 18.76 -21.45
C ASN A 319 -29.48 18.68 -22.39
N GLN A 320 -28.34 19.23 -22.03
CA GLN A 320 -27.12 19.24 -22.79
C GLN A 320 -25.92 19.40 -21.86
N GLY A 321 -24.71 19.17 -22.38
CA GLY A 321 -23.49 19.41 -21.61
C GLY A 321 -22.28 19.60 -22.52
N LEU A 322 -21.15 19.73 -21.87
CA LEU A 322 -19.86 20.01 -22.52
C LEU A 322 -18.88 18.88 -22.20
N VAL A 323 -18.10 18.48 -23.20
CA VAL A 323 -16.87 17.72 -23.02
C VAL A 323 -15.70 18.66 -23.26
N ILE A 324 -14.74 18.66 -22.34
CA ILE A 324 -13.63 19.61 -22.29
C ILE A 324 -12.34 18.80 -22.22
N ARG A 325 -11.35 19.14 -23.02
CA ARG A 325 -10.02 18.52 -22.99
C ARG A 325 -8.97 19.59 -22.87
N HIS A 326 -8.07 19.47 -21.89
CA HIS A 326 -7.04 20.47 -21.58
C HIS A 326 -7.57 21.90 -21.44
N GLY A 327 -8.76 22.05 -20.88
CA GLY A 327 -9.43 23.34 -20.68
C GLY A 327 -10.19 23.88 -21.89
N GLU A 328 -10.15 23.22 -23.05
CA GLU A 328 -10.86 23.60 -24.27
C GLU A 328 -12.10 22.77 -24.48
N VAL A 329 -13.21 23.37 -24.87
CA VAL A 329 -14.47 22.69 -25.19
C VAL A 329 -14.33 21.95 -26.51
N VAL A 330 -14.30 20.61 -26.48
CA VAL A 330 -14.18 19.77 -27.67
C VAL A 330 -15.52 19.25 -28.20
N ALA A 331 -16.56 19.24 -27.35
CA ALA A 331 -17.89 18.87 -27.78
C ALA A 331 -18.98 19.54 -26.91
N LYS A 332 -20.14 19.80 -27.54
CA LYS A 332 -21.39 20.20 -26.88
C LYS A 332 -22.48 19.28 -27.39
N LEU A 333 -23.05 18.46 -26.49
CA LEU A 333 -23.92 17.35 -26.85
C LEU A 333 -25.17 17.29 -25.95
N LYS A 334 -26.17 16.48 -26.35
CA LYS A 334 -27.28 16.13 -25.50
C LYS A 334 -26.81 15.25 -24.34
N GLU A 335 -27.55 15.25 -23.25
CA GLU A 335 -27.21 14.54 -22.02
C GLU A 335 -26.93 13.04 -22.24
N ASN A 336 -27.73 12.38 -23.04
CA ASN A 336 -27.62 10.95 -23.34
C ASN A 336 -26.39 10.54 -24.17
N GLU A 337 -25.69 11.48 -24.79
CA GLU A 337 -24.49 11.26 -25.60
C GLU A 337 -23.20 11.67 -24.89
N LEU A 338 -23.35 12.39 -23.75
CA LEU A 338 -22.22 13.04 -23.08
C LEU A 338 -21.22 12.06 -22.47
N VAL A 339 -21.70 11.05 -21.76
CA VAL A 339 -20.82 10.10 -21.05
C VAL A 339 -20.02 9.27 -22.03
N ASP A 340 -20.64 8.80 -23.10
CA ASP A 340 -19.95 8.00 -24.12
C ASP A 340 -18.88 8.84 -24.84
N ARG A 341 -19.22 10.09 -25.20
CA ARG A 341 -18.24 11.00 -25.82
C ARG A 341 -17.10 11.35 -24.87
N PHE A 342 -17.39 11.59 -23.60
CA PHE A 342 -16.38 11.84 -22.59
C PHE A 342 -15.43 10.65 -22.43
N LEU A 343 -15.94 9.42 -22.34
CA LEU A 343 -15.12 8.21 -22.28
C LEU A 343 -14.26 8.01 -23.51
N ALA A 344 -14.78 8.34 -24.70
CA ALA A 344 -13.98 8.32 -25.93
C ALA A 344 -12.79 9.31 -25.86
N GLU A 345 -13.00 10.54 -25.36
CA GLU A 345 -11.91 11.51 -25.16
C GLU A 345 -10.89 11.05 -24.10
N VAL A 346 -11.35 10.35 -23.03
CA VAL A 346 -10.46 9.74 -22.05
C VAL A 346 -9.55 8.69 -22.68
N GLU A 347 -10.12 7.79 -23.49
CA GLU A 347 -9.33 6.77 -24.20
C GLU A 347 -8.36 7.37 -25.22
N ASP A 348 -8.77 8.42 -25.91
CA ASP A 348 -7.90 9.13 -26.87
C ASP A 348 -6.76 9.89 -26.14
N GLU A 349 -7.01 10.40 -24.93
CA GLU A 349 -5.97 11.00 -24.10
C GLU A 349 -4.94 9.95 -23.66
N VAL A 350 -5.37 8.76 -23.22
CA VAL A 350 -4.48 7.66 -22.87
C VAL A 350 -3.60 7.28 -24.04
N LYS A 351 -4.20 7.00 -25.22
CA LYS A 351 -3.45 6.66 -26.45
C LYS A 351 -2.43 7.74 -26.83
N SER A 352 -2.78 9.02 -26.64
CA SER A 352 -1.88 10.14 -26.99
C SER A 352 -0.64 10.21 -26.11
N ARG A 353 -0.70 9.64 -24.89
CA ARG A 353 0.42 9.56 -23.94
C ARG A 353 1.33 8.37 -24.24
N GLU A 354 0.75 7.21 -24.57
CA GLU A 354 1.51 6.02 -24.97
C GLU A 354 2.41 6.25 -26.20
N ILE A 355 2.00 7.15 -27.11
CA ILE A 355 2.79 7.47 -28.32
C ILE A 355 3.97 8.41 -28.00
N LYS A 356 3.96 9.09 -26.85
CA LYS A 356 4.99 10.07 -26.47
C LYS A 356 6.09 9.50 -25.58
N GLU A 357 5.90 8.31 -25.03
CA GLU A 357 6.91 7.51 -24.31
C GLU A 357 7.69 6.59 -25.27
#